data_98326b0c78c2c226ebcc60cc13b95b76
#
_entry.id   98326b0c78c2c226ebcc60cc13b95b76
#
_cell.length_a   1.000
_cell.length_b   1.000
_cell.length_c   1.000
_cell.angle_alpha   90.00
_cell.angle_beta   90.00
_cell.angle_gamma   90.00
#
_symmetry.space_group_name_H-M   'P 1'
#
loop_
_entity.id
_entity.type
_entity.pdbx_description
1 polymer ?
#
loop_
_entity_poly.entity_id
_entity_poly.type
_entity_poly.pdbx_seq_one_letter_code
_entity_poly.pdbx_strand_id
1 'polypeptide(L)'
;MGVGPKTRVVKAASVRRAELIDVAQGLFLTRGYERTTINDVINATGLSKGAFYHHFRAKEDLLEAIAERFSRESVGFTGRLQADPHLDALGKLNLMLAVGRDWKLEHLAELKAMFTTLLKPENAVLYHRIIEAVAAVLAPELAAIIAEGNAQGVFNAGDPQISAETLLWTSNSRRSVVVAALSLAETDPEAATRMIVRRARDEEGIFNRLLGLTAGGVDLMGSEAEMREMLVRWSAAGQRAPKP
;
A
#
# COMPACT_ATOMS: atom_id res chain seq x y z
N MET A 1 -2.54 -54.87 8.44
CA MET A 1 -2.31 -53.77 7.48
C MET A 1 -1.89 -52.55 8.29
N GLY A 2 -0.60 -52.27 8.37
CA GLY A 2 -0.04 -51.15 9.15
C GLY A 2 -0.16 -49.84 8.36
N VAL A 3 -0.81 -48.88 8.98
CA VAL A 3 -0.82 -47.51 8.48
C VAL A 3 0.57 -46.90 8.76
N GLY A 4 1.39 -46.72 7.74
CA GLY A 4 2.70 -46.12 7.89
C GLY A 4 2.62 -44.68 8.41
N PRO A 5 3.64 -44.17 9.11
CA PRO A 5 3.63 -42.82 9.65
C PRO A 5 3.55 -41.81 8.52
N LYS A 6 2.54 -40.91 8.53
CA LYS A 6 2.46 -39.75 7.64
C LYS A 6 3.71 -38.90 7.89
N THR A 7 4.64 -38.93 6.94
CA THR A 7 5.83 -38.08 6.94
C THR A 7 5.40 -36.62 7.00
N ARG A 8 5.57 -35.97 8.14
CA ARG A 8 5.25 -34.55 8.36
C ARG A 8 6.28 -33.74 7.53
N VAL A 9 5.86 -33.28 6.35
CA VAL A 9 6.71 -32.38 5.54
C VAL A 9 6.92 -31.09 6.35
N VAL A 10 8.16 -30.90 6.80
CA VAL A 10 8.55 -29.65 7.49
C VAL A 10 8.72 -28.59 6.41
N LYS A 11 7.70 -27.76 6.21
CA LYS A 11 7.79 -26.59 5.34
C LYS A 11 8.78 -25.58 5.94
N ALA A 12 9.55 -24.88 5.09
CA ALA A 12 10.42 -23.80 5.53
C ALA A 12 9.63 -22.71 6.28
N ALA A 13 10.27 -22.06 7.26
CA ALA A 13 9.60 -21.04 8.10
C ALA A 13 9.00 -19.89 7.25
N SER A 14 9.69 -19.50 6.16
CA SER A 14 9.20 -18.49 5.22
C SER A 14 7.91 -18.89 4.50
N VAL A 15 7.79 -20.17 4.10
CA VAL A 15 6.57 -20.70 3.45
C VAL A 15 5.39 -20.68 4.43
N ARG A 16 5.62 -21.05 5.70
CA ARG A 16 4.55 -21.00 6.71
C ARG A 16 4.11 -19.58 7.05
N ARG A 17 5.05 -18.65 7.08
CA ARG A 17 4.74 -17.22 7.28
C ARG A 17 3.87 -16.72 6.13
N ALA A 18 4.18 -17.06 4.89
CA ALA A 18 3.39 -16.69 3.72
C ALA A 18 1.98 -17.28 3.78
N GLU A 19 1.82 -18.58 4.12
CA GLU A 19 0.51 -19.24 4.29
C GLU A 19 -0.36 -18.53 5.35
N LEU A 20 0.22 -18.10 6.47
CA LEU A 20 -0.51 -17.34 7.48
C LEU A 20 -1.00 -15.99 6.96
N ILE A 21 -0.16 -15.29 6.19
CA ILE A 21 -0.52 -14.01 5.56
C ILE A 21 -1.65 -14.20 4.54
N ASP A 22 -1.57 -15.23 3.67
CA ASP A 22 -2.58 -15.53 2.65
C ASP A 22 -3.95 -15.82 3.28
N VAL A 23 -3.97 -16.68 4.29
CA VAL A 23 -5.20 -17.03 5.01
C VAL A 23 -5.77 -15.82 5.75
N ALA A 24 -4.93 -15.05 6.43
CA ALA A 24 -5.37 -13.84 7.13
C ALA A 24 -5.97 -12.82 6.17
N GLN A 25 -5.33 -12.58 5.02
CA GLN A 25 -5.85 -11.69 3.99
C GLN A 25 -7.23 -12.14 3.49
N GLY A 26 -7.38 -13.42 3.16
CA GLY A 26 -8.66 -13.97 2.74
C GLY A 26 -9.77 -13.83 3.79
N LEU A 27 -9.45 -14.05 5.07
CA LEU A 27 -10.39 -13.86 6.17
C LEU A 27 -10.74 -12.39 6.40
N PHE A 28 -9.76 -11.48 6.32
CA PHE A 28 -9.99 -10.05 6.46
C PHE A 28 -10.89 -9.51 5.33
N LEU A 29 -10.73 -10.01 4.11
CA LEU A 29 -11.58 -9.67 2.97
C LEU A 29 -13.01 -10.16 3.14
N THR A 30 -13.19 -11.43 3.55
CA THR A 30 -14.51 -12.08 3.55
C THR A 30 -15.32 -11.80 4.81
N ARG A 31 -14.67 -11.74 5.98
CA ARG A 31 -15.32 -11.55 7.29
C ARG A 31 -15.12 -10.16 7.87
N GLY A 32 -14.15 -9.41 7.36
CA GLY A 32 -13.66 -8.15 7.92
C GLY A 32 -12.61 -8.37 9.01
N TYR A 33 -11.71 -7.38 9.17
CA TYR A 33 -10.61 -7.43 10.13
C TYR A 33 -11.11 -7.61 11.57
N GLU A 34 -12.07 -6.80 12.01
CA GLU A 34 -12.55 -6.79 13.40
C GLU A 34 -13.13 -8.15 13.82
N ARG A 35 -13.89 -8.78 12.93
CA ARG A 35 -14.57 -10.07 13.20
C ARG A 35 -13.66 -11.29 13.05
N THR A 36 -12.46 -11.11 12.51
CA THR A 36 -11.48 -12.20 12.36
C THR A 36 -10.60 -12.26 13.60
N THR A 37 -10.51 -13.45 14.19
CA THR A 37 -9.66 -13.73 15.36
C THR A 37 -8.39 -14.47 14.94
N ILE A 38 -7.36 -14.46 15.80
CA ILE A 38 -6.16 -15.30 15.62
C ILE A 38 -6.54 -16.79 15.55
N ASN A 39 -7.53 -17.22 16.32
CA ASN A 39 -8.00 -18.60 16.28
C ASN A 39 -8.63 -18.98 14.94
N ASP A 40 -9.31 -18.05 14.27
CA ASP A 40 -9.83 -18.31 12.92
C ASP A 40 -8.70 -18.56 11.93
N VAL A 41 -7.61 -17.78 12.00
CA VAL A 41 -6.42 -17.97 11.16
C VAL A 41 -5.73 -19.30 11.47
N ILE A 42 -5.54 -19.64 12.75
CA ILE A 42 -4.96 -20.92 13.19
C ILE A 42 -5.77 -22.09 12.67
N ASN A 43 -7.09 -22.06 12.84
CA ASN A 43 -7.99 -23.12 12.40
C ASN A 43 -7.97 -23.29 10.88
N ALA A 44 -7.98 -22.19 10.14
CA ALA A 44 -7.97 -22.22 8.68
C ALA A 44 -6.63 -22.71 8.10
N THR A 45 -5.50 -22.47 8.77
CA THR A 45 -4.18 -22.97 8.35
C THR A 45 -3.88 -24.38 8.86
N GLY A 46 -4.63 -24.89 9.85
CA GLY A 46 -4.36 -26.16 10.52
C GLY A 46 -3.07 -26.15 11.35
N LEU A 47 -2.53 -24.97 11.68
CA LEU A 47 -1.33 -24.83 12.49
C LEU A 47 -1.64 -24.91 13.99
N SER A 48 -0.63 -25.25 14.80
CA SER A 48 -0.75 -25.12 16.24
C SER A 48 -0.65 -23.66 16.68
N LYS A 49 -1.23 -23.34 17.85
CA LYS A 49 -1.11 -22.01 18.46
C LYS A 49 0.35 -21.56 18.62
N GLY A 50 1.23 -22.47 19.06
CA GLY A 50 2.67 -22.21 19.18
C GLY A 50 3.34 -21.88 17.84
N ALA A 51 2.94 -22.58 16.76
CA ALA A 51 3.47 -22.28 15.42
C ALA A 51 3.03 -20.91 14.92
N PHE A 52 1.82 -20.46 15.22
CA PHE A 52 1.38 -19.10 14.92
C PHE A 52 2.24 -18.07 15.65
N TYR A 53 2.35 -18.19 16.97
CA TYR A 53 3.08 -17.22 17.82
C TYR A 53 4.60 -17.20 17.58
N HIS A 54 5.14 -18.22 16.89
CA HIS A 54 6.52 -18.17 16.40
C HIS A 54 6.69 -17.13 15.26
N HIS A 55 5.65 -16.85 14.49
CA HIS A 55 5.70 -15.93 13.34
C HIS A 55 5.08 -14.55 13.63
N PHE A 56 4.00 -14.50 14.40
CA PHE A 56 3.22 -13.29 14.65
C PHE A 56 2.78 -13.24 16.12
N ARG A 57 2.95 -12.09 16.75
CA ARG A 57 2.60 -11.90 18.16
C ARG A 57 1.14 -11.46 18.35
N ALA A 58 0.59 -10.78 17.34
CA ALA A 58 -0.74 -10.18 17.38
C ALA A 58 -1.40 -10.22 15.99
N LYS A 59 -2.69 -9.94 15.93
CA LYS A 59 -3.44 -9.83 14.69
C LYS A 59 -2.98 -8.61 13.84
N GLU A 60 -2.55 -7.57 14.51
CA GLU A 60 -1.98 -6.36 13.94
C GLU A 60 -0.72 -6.65 13.11
N ASP A 61 0.13 -7.58 13.55
CA ASP A 61 1.36 -7.97 12.83
C ASP A 61 1.03 -8.66 11.49
N LEU A 62 -0.11 -9.36 11.41
CA LEU A 62 -0.60 -9.91 10.13
C LEU A 62 -1.01 -8.79 9.16
N LEU A 63 -1.71 -7.78 9.64
CA LEU A 63 -2.14 -6.65 8.82
C LEU A 63 -0.94 -5.84 8.32
N GLU A 64 0.06 -5.63 9.17
CA GLU A 64 1.33 -5.01 8.82
C GLU A 64 2.06 -5.83 7.74
N ALA A 65 2.16 -7.15 7.89
CA ALA A 65 2.78 -8.02 6.91
C ALA A 65 2.05 -8.06 5.55
N ILE A 66 0.71 -7.94 5.56
CA ILE A 66 -0.09 -7.78 4.34
C ILE A 66 0.22 -6.44 3.67
N ALA A 67 0.30 -5.35 4.42
CA ALA A 67 0.62 -4.03 3.88
C ALA A 67 2.04 -3.96 3.30
N GLU A 68 3.04 -4.55 3.99
CA GLU A 68 4.39 -4.72 3.45
C GLU A 68 4.41 -5.51 2.13
N ARG A 69 3.66 -6.61 2.06
CA ARG A 69 3.55 -7.42 0.85
C ARG A 69 2.97 -6.62 -0.29
N PHE A 70 1.87 -5.90 -0.06
CA PHE A 70 1.25 -5.02 -1.04
C PHE A 70 2.21 -3.93 -1.53
N SER A 71 3.01 -3.36 -0.63
CA SER A 71 4.02 -2.38 -1.02
C SER A 71 5.11 -2.99 -1.89
N ARG A 72 5.60 -4.18 -1.54
CA ARG A 72 6.61 -4.89 -2.35
C ARG A 72 6.08 -5.27 -3.73
N GLU A 73 4.83 -5.72 -3.82
CA GLU A 73 4.17 -6.03 -5.09
C GLU A 73 4.03 -4.77 -5.96
N SER A 74 3.60 -3.66 -5.35
CA SER A 74 3.42 -2.38 -6.07
C SER A 74 4.73 -1.76 -6.59
N VAL A 75 5.89 -2.14 -6.04
CA VAL A 75 7.21 -1.70 -6.51
C VAL A 75 8.06 -2.82 -7.10
N GLY A 76 7.53 -4.03 -7.20
CA GLY A 76 8.28 -5.19 -7.69
C GLY A 76 8.82 -5.07 -9.14
N PHE A 77 8.39 -4.04 -9.86
CA PHE A 77 8.88 -3.69 -11.19
C PHE A 77 10.02 -2.64 -11.18
N THR A 78 10.31 -1.97 -10.04
CA THR A 78 11.28 -0.86 -9.98
C THR A 78 12.68 -1.29 -10.39
N GLY A 79 13.09 -2.51 -10.10
CA GLY A 79 14.37 -3.04 -10.59
C GLY A 79 14.49 -3.07 -12.12
N ARG A 80 13.37 -3.26 -12.84
CA ARG A 80 13.33 -3.15 -14.30
C ARG A 80 13.35 -1.69 -14.76
N LEU A 81 12.70 -0.80 -14.03
CA LEU A 81 12.72 0.63 -14.30
C LEU A 81 14.11 1.24 -14.10
N GLN A 82 14.80 0.85 -13.03
CA GLN A 82 16.16 1.32 -12.77
C GLN A 82 17.12 0.93 -13.90
N ALA A 83 16.90 -0.21 -14.54
CA ALA A 83 17.72 -0.72 -15.64
C ALA A 83 17.34 -0.14 -17.02
N ASP A 84 16.23 0.61 -17.17
CA ASP A 84 15.81 1.16 -18.46
C ASP A 84 16.64 2.40 -18.83
N PRO A 85 17.49 2.32 -19.89
CA PRO A 85 18.32 3.44 -20.29
C PRO A 85 17.57 4.55 -21.04
N HIS A 86 16.30 4.34 -21.38
CA HIS A 86 15.47 5.32 -22.10
C HIS A 86 14.73 6.27 -21.17
N LEU A 87 14.71 5.99 -19.87
CA LEU A 87 14.06 6.81 -18.85
C LEU A 87 15.11 7.55 -18.01
N ASP A 88 14.98 8.86 -17.91
CA ASP A 88 15.68 9.62 -16.88
C ASP A 88 15.01 9.41 -15.49
N ALA A 89 15.61 9.95 -14.46
CA ALA A 89 15.11 9.77 -13.08
C ALA A 89 13.69 10.31 -12.89
N LEU A 90 13.30 11.40 -13.57
CA LEU A 90 11.93 11.93 -13.51
C LEU A 90 10.94 11.00 -14.20
N GLY A 91 11.31 10.46 -15.35
CA GLY A 91 10.51 9.45 -16.06
C GLY A 91 10.31 8.20 -15.22
N LYS A 92 11.36 7.71 -14.54
CA LYS A 92 11.30 6.57 -13.61
C LYS A 92 10.38 6.85 -12.43
N LEU A 93 10.49 8.04 -11.82
CA LEU A 93 9.62 8.46 -10.72
C LEU A 93 8.15 8.49 -11.14
N ASN A 94 7.84 9.14 -12.25
CA ASN A 94 6.46 9.25 -12.74
C ASN A 94 5.88 7.88 -13.13
N LEU A 95 6.68 6.99 -13.74
CA LEU A 95 6.25 5.64 -14.07
C LEU A 95 6.03 4.80 -12.79
N MET A 96 6.88 4.92 -11.77
CA MET A 96 6.66 4.29 -10.46
C MET A 96 5.33 4.74 -9.84
N LEU A 97 5.01 6.04 -9.90
CA LEU A 97 3.75 6.58 -9.40
C LEU A 97 2.55 6.08 -10.21
N ALA A 98 2.65 6.03 -11.55
CA ALA A 98 1.60 5.54 -12.44
C ALA A 98 1.28 4.06 -12.17
N VAL A 99 2.29 3.19 -12.18
CA VAL A 99 2.11 1.76 -11.91
C VAL A 99 1.57 1.53 -10.49
N GLY A 100 2.01 2.33 -9.50
CA GLY A 100 1.46 2.28 -8.15
C GLY A 100 -0.03 2.69 -8.10
N ARG A 101 -0.50 3.59 -8.98
CA ARG A 101 -1.94 3.92 -9.13
C ARG A 101 -2.71 2.75 -9.75
N ASP A 102 -2.21 2.19 -10.84
CA ASP A 102 -2.84 1.07 -11.55
C ASP A 102 -2.96 -0.14 -10.62
N TRP A 103 -1.90 -0.47 -9.90
CA TRP A 103 -1.90 -1.54 -8.90
C TRP A 103 -2.99 -1.34 -7.83
N LYS A 104 -3.17 -0.09 -7.34
CA LYS A 104 -4.24 0.23 -6.37
C LYS A 104 -5.63 0.05 -6.97
N LEU A 105 -5.83 0.34 -8.25
CA LEU A 105 -7.09 0.11 -8.95
C LEU A 105 -7.41 -1.38 -9.09
N GLU A 106 -6.40 -2.20 -9.35
CA GLU A 106 -6.55 -3.66 -9.45
C GLU A 106 -6.88 -4.30 -8.10
N HIS A 107 -6.29 -3.79 -6.99
CA HIS A 107 -6.45 -4.33 -5.64
C HIS A 107 -7.42 -3.50 -4.77
N LEU A 108 -8.38 -2.83 -5.39
CA LEU A 108 -9.23 -1.85 -4.70
C LEU A 108 -10.09 -2.47 -3.60
N ALA A 109 -10.58 -3.72 -3.77
CA ALA A 109 -11.40 -4.41 -2.79
C ALA A 109 -10.60 -4.73 -1.50
N GLU A 110 -9.37 -5.22 -1.68
CA GLU A 110 -8.43 -5.52 -0.60
C GLU A 110 -8.05 -4.25 0.17
N LEU A 111 -7.70 -3.20 -0.57
CA LEU A 111 -7.38 -1.90 0.01
C LEU A 111 -8.57 -1.32 0.78
N LYS A 112 -9.79 -1.43 0.23
CA LYS A 112 -11.01 -0.96 0.92
C LYS A 112 -11.23 -1.70 2.23
N ALA A 113 -11.10 -3.03 2.26
CA ALA A 113 -11.23 -3.81 3.47
C ALA A 113 -10.20 -3.40 4.54
N MET A 114 -8.96 -3.15 4.14
CA MET A 114 -7.89 -2.67 5.01
C MET A 114 -8.14 -1.23 5.49
N PHE A 115 -8.41 -0.30 4.59
CA PHE A 115 -8.63 1.11 4.92
C PHE A 115 -9.88 1.34 5.77
N THR A 116 -10.95 0.55 5.59
CA THR A 116 -12.14 0.63 6.44
C THR A 116 -11.81 0.43 7.92
N THR A 117 -10.80 -0.38 8.22
CA THR A 117 -10.29 -0.56 9.59
C THR A 117 -9.28 0.52 9.96
N LEU A 118 -8.27 0.75 9.13
CA LEU A 118 -7.14 1.62 9.45
C LEU A 118 -7.53 3.10 9.60
N LEU A 119 -8.55 3.54 8.88
CA LEU A 119 -8.96 4.96 8.91
C LEU A 119 -9.82 5.32 10.14
N LYS A 120 -10.25 4.36 10.95
CA LYS A 120 -10.97 4.63 12.19
C LYS A 120 -10.07 5.38 13.18
N PRO A 121 -10.63 6.37 13.94
CA PRO A 121 -9.85 7.15 14.91
C PRO A 121 -9.14 6.29 15.96
N GLU A 122 -9.81 5.26 16.46
CA GLU A 122 -9.27 4.32 17.47
C GLU A 122 -8.06 3.51 16.99
N ASN A 123 -7.89 3.36 15.68
CA ASN A 123 -6.81 2.61 15.06
C ASN A 123 -5.61 3.49 14.64
N ALA A 124 -5.47 4.70 15.19
CA ALA A 124 -4.41 5.64 14.79
C ALA A 124 -3.00 5.07 14.99
N VAL A 125 -2.75 4.32 16.08
CA VAL A 125 -1.46 3.67 16.34
C VAL A 125 -1.20 2.56 15.32
N LEU A 126 -2.20 1.73 15.01
CA LEU A 126 -2.09 0.69 13.99
C LEU A 126 -1.85 1.30 12.61
N TYR A 127 -2.56 2.37 12.28
CA TYR A 127 -2.34 3.11 11.03
C TYR A 127 -0.88 3.58 10.92
N HIS A 128 -0.33 4.16 12.00
CA HIS A 128 1.05 4.64 12.02
C HIS A 128 2.05 3.48 11.77
N ARG A 129 1.92 2.36 12.48
CA ARG A 129 2.75 1.17 12.26
C ARG A 129 2.70 0.66 10.82
N ILE A 130 1.51 0.62 10.22
CA ILE A 130 1.33 0.20 8.83
C ILE A 130 2.04 1.15 7.87
N ILE A 131 1.92 2.46 8.08
CA ILE A 131 2.59 3.46 7.23
C ILE A 131 4.11 3.39 7.39
N GLU A 132 4.63 3.16 8.59
CA GLU A 132 6.07 2.94 8.79
C GLU A 132 6.57 1.69 8.05
N ALA A 133 5.83 0.57 8.13
CA ALA A 133 6.16 -0.65 7.41
C ALA A 133 6.13 -0.46 5.88
N VAL A 134 5.15 0.28 5.36
CA VAL A 134 5.06 0.66 3.95
C VAL A 134 6.25 1.57 3.56
N ALA A 135 6.56 2.59 4.36
CA ALA A 135 7.67 3.49 4.10
C ALA A 135 9.02 2.75 4.10
N ALA A 136 9.23 1.78 4.99
CA ALA A 136 10.44 0.97 5.00
C ALA A 136 10.68 0.19 3.70
N VAL A 137 9.61 -0.14 2.96
CA VAL A 137 9.70 -0.78 1.63
C VAL A 137 9.92 0.24 0.53
N LEU A 138 9.20 1.38 0.56
CA LEU A 138 9.17 2.35 -0.53
C LEU A 138 10.35 3.33 -0.50
N ALA A 139 10.83 3.71 0.70
CA ALA A 139 11.87 4.73 0.82
C ALA A 139 13.19 4.38 0.13
N PRO A 140 13.74 3.14 0.23
CA PRO A 140 14.96 2.78 -0.47
C PRO A 140 14.83 2.89 -1.99
N GLU A 141 13.71 2.46 -2.55
CA GLU A 141 13.43 2.51 -4.00
C GLU A 141 13.37 3.95 -4.50
N LEU A 142 12.64 4.79 -3.76
CA LEU A 142 12.49 6.20 -4.06
C LEU A 142 13.83 6.95 -3.89
N ALA A 143 14.60 6.64 -2.85
CA ALA A 143 15.92 7.21 -2.63
C ALA A 143 16.90 6.87 -3.75
N ALA A 144 16.86 5.64 -4.28
CA ALA A 144 17.69 5.25 -5.41
C ALA A 144 17.38 6.09 -6.68
N ILE A 145 16.09 6.32 -6.98
CA ILE A 145 15.66 7.18 -8.10
C ILE A 145 16.12 8.64 -7.87
N ILE A 146 16.01 9.14 -6.63
CA ILE A 146 16.44 10.51 -6.30
C ILE A 146 17.96 10.65 -6.43
N ALA A 147 18.73 9.67 -5.95
CA ALA A 147 20.18 9.66 -6.08
C ALA A 147 20.63 9.65 -7.56
N GLU A 148 19.97 8.84 -8.39
CA GLU A 148 20.20 8.83 -9.84
C GLU A 148 19.88 10.19 -10.46
N GLY A 149 18.75 10.81 -10.09
CA GLY A 149 18.33 12.11 -10.61
C GLY A 149 19.30 13.24 -10.23
N ASN A 150 19.84 13.21 -9.01
CA ASN A 150 20.90 14.12 -8.60
C ASN A 150 22.18 13.93 -9.44
N ALA A 151 22.57 12.67 -9.69
CA ALA A 151 23.74 12.36 -10.51
C ALA A 151 23.57 12.76 -11.98
N GLN A 152 22.35 12.68 -12.52
CA GLN A 152 22.00 13.10 -13.88
C GLN A 152 21.81 14.62 -14.01
N GLY A 153 21.73 15.36 -12.89
CA GLY A 153 21.37 16.79 -12.89
C GLY A 153 19.89 17.06 -13.19
N VAL A 154 19.04 16.02 -13.20
CA VAL A 154 17.58 16.12 -13.37
C VAL A 154 16.94 16.62 -12.07
N PHE A 155 17.46 16.19 -10.93
CA PHE A 155 17.07 16.66 -9.60
C PHE A 155 18.18 17.48 -8.95
N ASN A 156 17.79 18.36 -8.02
CA ASN A 156 18.67 19.07 -7.10
C ASN A 156 18.12 18.90 -5.69
N ALA A 157 17.90 17.65 -5.31
CA ALA A 157 17.44 17.28 -3.98
C ALA A 157 18.63 17.23 -3.00
N GLY A 158 18.34 17.41 -1.70
CA GLY A 158 19.28 17.14 -0.64
C GLY A 158 19.66 15.66 -0.52
N ASP A 159 19.86 15.17 0.70
CA ASP A 159 20.09 13.74 0.94
C ASP A 159 18.96 12.90 0.34
N PRO A 160 19.25 11.91 -0.52
CA PRO A 160 18.21 11.13 -1.20
C PRO A 160 17.29 10.35 -0.26
N GLN A 161 17.83 9.79 0.84
CA GLN A 161 17.04 9.04 1.81
C GLN A 161 16.10 9.97 2.59
N ILE A 162 16.57 11.10 3.08
CA ILE A 162 15.76 12.10 3.77
C ILE A 162 14.70 12.67 2.84
N SER A 163 15.06 12.92 1.57
CA SER A 163 14.11 13.41 0.57
C SER A 163 13.00 12.39 0.30
N ALA A 164 13.34 11.11 0.13
CA ALA A 164 12.37 10.02 -0.06
C ALA A 164 11.42 9.91 1.14
N GLU A 165 11.94 9.90 2.36
CA GLU A 165 11.15 9.86 3.59
C GLU A 165 10.22 11.06 3.69
N THR A 166 10.71 12.26 3.38
CA THR A 166 9.90 13.50 3.39
C THR A 166 8.74 13.43 2.40
N LEU A 167 8.95 12.92 1.19
CA LEU A 167 7.90 12.70 0.19
C LEU A 167 6.84 11.72 0.71
N LEU A 168 7.26 10.61 1.29
CA LEU A 168 6.35 9.59 1.83
C LEU A 168 5.53 10.12 3.01
N TRP A 169 6.15 10.86 3.95
CA TRP A 169 5.45 11.46 5.08
C TRP A 169 4.49 12.58 4.65
N THR A 170 4.86 13.38 3.66
CA THR A 170 3.97 14.38 3.06
C THR A 170 2.73 13.71 2.46
N SER A 171 2.91 12.62 1.71
CA SER A 171 1.81 11.83 1.16
C SER A 171 0.92 11.23 2.25
N ASN A 172 1.50 10.78 3.37
CA ASN A 172 0.74 10.24 4.49
C ASN A 172 -0.11 11.32 5.19
N SER A 173 0.33 12.58 5.20
CA SER A 173 -0.39 13.70 5.82
C SER A 173 -1.77 13.97 5.18
N ARG A 174 -2.06 13.41 3.99
CA ARG A 174 -3.37 13.51 3.33
C ARG A 174 -4.46 12.61 3.93
N ARG A 175 -4.17 11.81 4.97
CA ARG A 175 -5.11 10.85 5.56
C ARG A 175 -6.51 11.46 5.80
N SER A 176 -6.59 12.63 6.43
CA SER A 176 -7.86 13.29 6.72
C SER A 176 -8.64 13.67 5.45
N VAL A 177 -7.93 14.13 4.41
CA VAL A 177 -8.54 14.45 3.11
C VAL A 177 -9.04 13.18 2.42
N VAL A 178 -8.28 12.09 2.47
CA VAL A 178 -8.69 10.80 1.91
C VAL A 178 -9.95 10.29 2.62
N VAL A 179 -9.99 10.32 3.96
CA VAL A 179 -11.17 9.91 4.75
C VAL A 179 -12.40 10.71 4.34
N ALA A 180 -12.27 12.03 4.28
CA ALA A 180 -13.38 12.92 3.90
C ALA A 180 -13.84 12.66 2.46
N ALA A 181 -12.91 12.52 1.53
CA ALA A 181 -13.23 12.26 0.12
C ALA A 181 -13.89 10.88 -0.08
N LEU A 182 -13.42 9.83 0.59
CA LEU A 182 -14.02 8.49 0.48
C LEU A 182 -15.45 8.47 1.04
N SER A 183 -15.72 9.20 2.13
CA SER A 183 -17.10 9.36 2.66
C SER A 183 -17.98 10.17 1.71
N LEU A 184 -17.43 11.25 1.14
CA LEU A 184 -18.16 12.11 0.21
C LEU A 184 -18.46 11.42 -1.13
N ALA A 185 -17.60 10.53 -1.58
CA ALA A 185 -17.74 9.82 -2.85
C ALA A 185 -19.01 8.95 -2.94
N GLU A 186 -19.60 8.59 -1.81
CA GLU A 186 -20.88 7.85 -1.77
C GLU A 186 -22.09 8.70 -2.22
N THR A 187 -22.01 10.02 -2.05
CA THR A 187 -23.11 10.96 -2.33
C THR A 187 -22.77 11.97 -3.42
N ASP A 188 -21.53 12.43 -3.49
CA ASP A 188 -21.02 13.39 -4.48
C ASP A 188 -19.60 13.04 -4.94
N PRO A 189 -19.46 12.08 -5.90
CA PRO A 189 -18.16 11.68 -6.43
C PRO A 189 -17.37 12.83 -7.06
N GLU A 190 -18.06 13.82 -7.64
CA GLU A 190 -17.41 14.97 -8.27
C GLU A 190 -16.75 15.88 -7.23
N ALA A 191 -17.43 16.18 -6.12
CA ALA A 191 -16.85 16.96 -5.04
C ALA A 191 -15.70 16.20 -4.35
N ALA A 192 -15.83 14.89 -4.17
CA ALA A 192 -14.77 14.03 -3.65
C ALA A 192 -13.53 14.06 -4.56
N THR A 193 -13.74 13.97 -5.88
CA THR A 193 -12.66 14.05 -6.88
C THR A 193 -11.95 15.40 -6.78
N ARG A 194 -12.68 16.52 -6.82
CA ARG A 194 -12.08 17.86 -6.67
C ARG A 194 -11.26 18.00 -5.39
N MET A 195 -11.70 17.42 -4.29
CA MET A 195 -10.98 17.47 -3.00
C MET A 195 -9.63 16.76 -3.08
N ILE A 196 -9.59 15.53 -3.61
CA ILE A 196 -8.35 14.75 -3.77
C ILE A 196 -7.41 15.40 -4.77
N VAL A 197 -7.95 15.84 -5.92
CA VAL A 197 -7.19 16.47 -7.01
C VAL A 197 -6.50 17.74 -6.50
N ARG A 198 -7.22 18.61 -5.81
CA ARG A 198 -6.65 19.82 -5.22
C ARG A 198 -5.49 19.49 -4.28
N ARG A 199 -5.70 18.54 -3.36
CA ARG A 199 -4.67 18.12 -2.40
C ARG A 199 -3.44 17.54 -3.11
N ALA A 200 -3.63 16.69 -4.12
CA ALA A 200 -2.54 16.09 -4.87
C ALA A 200 -1.71 17.15 -5.62
N ARG A 201 -2.35 18.13 -6.25
CA ARG A 201 -1.65 19.25 -6.91
C ARG A 201 -0.82 20.10 -5.94
N ASP A 202 -1.34 20.35 -4.73
CA ASP A 202 -0.59 21.05 -3.69
C ASP A 202 0.66 20.25 -3.29
N GLU A 203 0.54 18.91 -3.17
CA GLU A 203 1.67 18.02 -2.87
C GLU A 203 2.67 17.92 -4.03
N GLU A 204 2.23 17.85 -5.28
CA GLU A 204 3.10 17.92 -6.46
C GLU A 204 3.97 19.18 -6.45
N GLY A 205 3.38 20.32 -6.06
CA GLY A 205 4.12 21.56 -5.88
C GLY A 205 5.18 21.49 -4.77
N ILE A 206 4.94 20.75 -3.69
CA ILE A 206 5.91 20.50 -2.64
C ILE A 206 7.01 19.56 -3.14
N PHE A 207 6.65 18.49 -3.83
CA PHE A 207 7.57 17.50 -4.38
C PHE A 207 8.50 18.11 -5.41
N ASN A 208 7.95 18.90 -6.34
CA ASN A 208 8.75 19.61 -7.34
C ASN A 208 9.80 20.52 -6.67
N ARG A 209 9.41 21.28 -5.64
CA ARG A 209 10.38 22.13 -4.90
C ARG A 209 11.44 21.33 -4.16
N LEU A 210 11.06 20.24 -3.51
CA LEU A 210 12.00 19.36 -2.78
C LEU A 210 13.03 18.73 -3.72
N LEU A 211 12.59 18.35 -4.92
CA LEU A 211 13.45 17.75 -5.95
C LEU A 211 14.16 18.79 -6.83
N GLY A 212 13.93 20.08 -6.63
CA GLY A 212 14.51 21.15 -7.45
C GLY A 212 13.95 21.20 -8.86
N LEU A 213 12.72 20.71 -9.08
CA LEU A 213 12.07 20.70 -10.39
C LEU A 213 11.25 21.96 -10.63
N THR A 214 11.06 22.28 -11.91
CA THR A 214 10.06 23.26 -12.34
C THR A 214 8.63 22.70 -12.15
N ALA A 215 7.62 23.58 -12.17
CA ALA A 215 6.22 23.16 -12.07
C ALA A 215 5.85 22.11 -13.13
N GLY A 216 5.07 21.09 -12.73
CA GLY A 216 4.58 20.05 -13.63
C GLY A 216 5.56 18.87 -13.84
N GLY A 217 6.65 18.77 -13.05
CA GLY A 217 7.60 17.66 -13.15
C GLY A 217 7.05 16.35 -12.61
N VAL A 218 6.55 16.34 -11.35
CA VAL A 218 6.00 15.14 -10.72
C VAL A 218 4.51 15.00 -11.02
N ASP A 219 4.10 13.81 -11.45
CA ASP A 219 2.70 13.41 -11.67
C ASP A 219 2.24 12.43 -10.56
N LEU A 220 1.79 12.98 -9.45
CA LEU A 220 1.34 12.20 -8.31
C LEU A 220 -0.03 11.53 -8.52
N MET A 221 -0.86 12.14 -9.34
CA MET A 221 -2.28 11.84 -9.41
C MET A 221 -2.71 11.17 -10.72
N GLY A 222 -2.03 11.40 -11.82
CA GLY A 222 -2.54 11.10 -13.15
C GLY A 222 -3.64 12.07 -13.59
N SER A 223 -4.59 11.59 -14.36
CA SER A 223 -5.71 12.42 -14.81
C SER A 223 -6.83 12.52 -13.74
N GLU A 224 -7.58 13.61 -13.78
CA GLU A 224 -8.79 13.80 -12.96
C GLU A 224 -9.85 12.71 -13.25
N ALA A 225 -9.90 12.22 -14.49
CA ALA A 225 -10.81 11.15 -14.89
C ALA A 225 -10.46 9.81 -14.23
N GLU A 226 -9.19 9.45 -14.15
CA GLU A 226 -8.70 8.24 -13.46
C GLU A 226 -9.00 8.32 -11.95
N MET A 227 -8.78 9.47 -11.33
CA MET A 227 -9.10 9.69 -9.92
C MET A 227 -10.60 9.54 -9.66
N ARG A 228 -11.42 10.11 -10.51
CA ARG A 228 -12.88 9.98 -10.43
C ARG A 228 -13.32 8.51 -10.57
N GLU A 229 -12.77 7.80 -11.53
CA GLU A 229 -13.06 6.37 -11.72
C GLU A 229 -12.68 5.56 -10.48
N MET A 230 -11.53 5.82 -9.89
CA MET A 230 -11.09 5.16 -8.65
C MET A 230 -12.09 5.39 -7.50
N LEU A 231 -12.56 6.63 -7.30
CA LEU A 231 -13.52 6.96 -6.25
C LEU A 231 -14.90 6.31 -6.48
N VAL A 232 -15.38 6.29 -7.73
CA VAL A 232 -16.62 5.61 -8.10
C VAL A 232 -16.51 4.10 -7.87
N ARG A 233 -15.42 3.46 -8.30
CA ARG A 233 -15.16 2.04 -8.04
C ARG A 233 -15.04 1.74 -6.54
N TRP A 234 -14.41 2.63 -5.78
CA TRP A 234 -14.33 2.51 -4.33
C TRP A 234 -15.71 2.47 -3.68
N SER A 235 -16.60 3.39 -4.05
CA SER A 235 -17.97 3.42 -3.55
C SER A 235 -18.73 2.14 -3.89
N ALA A 236 -18.64 1.68 -5.16
CA ALA A 236 -19.30 0.47 -5.63
C ALA A 236 -18.78 -0.83 -4.97
N ALA A 237 -17.50 -0.91 -4.64
CA ALA A 237 -16.90 -2.08 -3.99
C ALA A 237 -17.47 -2.39 -2.60
N GLY A 238 -18.15 -1.42 -1.95
CA GLY A 238 -18.85 -1.64 -0.67
C GLY A 238 -20.26 -2.22 -0.77
N GLN A 239 -20.85 -2.17 -1.96
CA GLN A 239 -22.24 -2.62 -2.15
C GLN A 239 -22.36 -4.11 -2.53
N ARG A 240 -21.24 -4.77 -2.83
CA ARG A 240 -21.18 -6.20 -3.15
C ARG A 240 -20.70 -7.05 -1.97
N ALA A 241 -21.30 -6.89 -0.78
CA ALA A 241 -21.18 -7.96 0.21
C ALA A 241 -21.95 -9.17 -0.29
N PRO A 242 -21.39 -10.40 -0.29
CA PRO A 242 -22.15 -11.58 -0.62
C PRO A 242 -23.33 -11.68 0.36
N LYS A 243 -24.56 -11.83 -0.17
CA LYS A 243 -25.71 -12.20 0.65
C LYS A 243 -25.38 -13.51 1.38
N PRO A 244 -25.86 -13.65 2.63
CA PRO A 244 -25.59 -14.82 3.47
C PRO A 244 -26.07 -16.12 2.85
#